data_f636dc5d5e0a6638c9f318947fbc6f32
#
_entry.id   f636dc5d5e0a6638c9f318947fbc6f32
#
_cell.length_a   1.000
_cell.length_b   1.000
_cell.length_c   1.000
_cell.angle_alpha   90.00
_cell.angle_beta   90.00
_cell.angle_gamma   90.00
#
_symmetry.space_group_name_H-M   'P 1'
#
loop_
_entity.id
_entity.type
_entity.pdbx_description
1 polymer ?
#
loop_
_entity_poly.entity_id
_entity_poly.type
_entity_poly.pdbx_seq_one_letter_code
_entity_poly.pdbx_strand_id
1 'polypeptide(L)'
;MVDSQSGRALSFGSATLHEAGGRIGALPARLKPAFPGARLAGRALPVLAPVGDNLWIQRAIYEAEPGDVLVVATTAPDEYGYWGEILSEAALARRLGGLVIDGGVRDTAELQTVGFPVFSATVCIRGTLKDPAGPGAVGRPVTLGGITVAPGDLVVGDADGVVVIPEDRAEDVLAASKARVTKETGIIAQLRAGGSSLELYGLQ
;
A
#
# COMPACT_ATOMS: atom_id res chain seq x y z
N MET A 1 -21.09 4.66 10.83
CA MET A 1 -19.73 4.35 10.32
C MET A 1 -19.18 5.65 9.80
N VAL A 2 -18.12 6.14 10.42
CA VAL A 2 -17.50 7.39 10.04
C VAL A 2 -16.90 7.19 8.66
N ASP A 3 -17.18 8.12 7.77
CA ASP A 3 -16.57 8.25 6.45
C ASP A 3 -15.10 8.64 6.65
N SER A 4 -14.29 7.65 7.07
CA SER A 4 -12.87 7.87 7.34
C SER A 4 -12.15 8.18 6.04
N GLN A 5 -11.10 8.99 6.09
CA GLN A 5 -10.23 9.29 4.94
C GLN A 5 -9.81 8.01 4.21
N SER A 6 -9.38 6.98 4.96
CA SER A 6 -9.02 5.67 4.41
C SER A 6 -10.19 4.96 3.72
N GLY A 7 -11.41 5.01 4.28
CA GLY A 7 -12.60 4.43 3.67
C GLY A 7 -12.98 5.10 2.35
N ARG A 8 -12.91 6.44 2.29
CA ARG A 8 -13.11 7.21 1.04
C ARG A 8 -12.05 6.84 0.00
N ALA A 9 -10.78 6.79 0.41
CA ALA A 9 -9.67 6.45 -0.48
C ALA A 9 -9.83 5.05 -1.09
N LEU A 10 -10.17 4.04 -0.28
CA LEU A 10 -10.46 2.69 -0.76
C LEU A 10 -11.57 2.64 -1.81
N SER A 11 -12.58 3.52 -1.70
CA SER A 11 -13.69 3.53 -2.65
C SER A 11 -13.29 4.00 -4.04
N PHE A 12 -12.25 4.83 -4.16
CA PHE A 12 -11.74 5.32 -5.46
C PHE A 12 -10.79 4.33 -6.13
N GLY A 13 -9.99 3.60 -5.34
CA GLY A 13 -8.94 2.71 -5.83
C GLY A 13 -7.63 3.43 -6.18
N SER A 14 -6.54 2.63 -6.26
CA SER A 14 -5.18 3.14 -6.40
C SER A 14 -4.96 3.92 -7.72
N ALA A 15 -5.47 3.40 -8.84
CA ALA A 15 -5.32 4.02 -10.16
C ALA A 15 -6.01 5.39 -10.25
N THR A 16 -7.25 5.51 -9.74
CA THR A 16 -7.98 6.78 -9.73
C THR A 16 -7.27 7.83 -8.88
N LEU A 17 -6.81 7.45 -7.69
CA LEU A 17 -6.07 8.34 -6.79
C LEU A 17 -4.76 8.83 -7.41
N HIS A 18 -3.99 7.93 -8.04
CA HIS A 18 -2.77 8.27 -8.76
C HIS A 18 -3.03 9.31 -9.86
N GLU A 19 -3.99 9.06 -10.74
CA GLU A 19 -4.33 9.96 -11.85
C GLU A 19 -4.89 11.30 -11.35
N ALA A 20 -5.80 11.28 -10.38
CA ALA A 20 -6.39 12.51 -9.82
C ALA A 20 -5.37 13.35 -9.05
N GLY A 21 -4.38 12.72 -8.45
CA GLY A 21 -3.27 13.39 -7.77
C GLY A 21 -2.25 14.05 -8.70
N GLY A 22 -2.42 13.91 -10.02
CA GLY A 22 -1.46 14.41 -11.00
C GLY A 22 -0.35 13.40 -11.32
N ARG A 23 -0.66 12.11 -11.26
CA ARG A 23 0.24 10.98 -11.53
C ARG A 23 1.40 10.87 -10.53
N ILE A 24 1.08 11.01 -9.25
CA ILE A 24 2.06 10.92 -8.16
C ILE A 24 1.93 9.60 -7.41
N GLY A 25 3.00 9.23 -6.69
CA GLY A 25 3.00 8.24 -5.63
C GLY A 25 2.80 6.79 -6.03
N ALA A 26 2.82 6.44 -7.32
CA ALA A 26 2.75 5.04 -7.72
C ALA A 26 4.01 4.28 -7.28
N LEU A 27 3.85 3.32 -6.39
CA LEU A 27 4.93 2.44 -5.98
C LEU A 27 5.28 1.44 -7.11
N PRO A 28 6.46 0.81 -7.07
CA PRO A 28 6.90 -0.14 -8.09
C PRO A 28 5.85 -1.22 -8.39
N ALA A 29 5.66 -1.51 -9.68
CA ALA A 29 4.66 -2.46 -10.16
C ALA A 29 4.83 -3.89 -9.64
N ARG A 30 6.01 -4.24 -9.10
CA ARG A 30 6.26 -5.51 -8.42
C ARG A 30 5.53 -5.65 -7.09
N LEU A 31 5.16 -4.53 -6.45
CA LEU A 31 4.41 -4.56 -5.19
C LEU A 31 2.95 -4.92 -5.47
N LYS A 32 2.63 -6.18 -5.23
CA LYS A 32 1.30 -6.76 -5.51
C LYS A 32 0.68 -7.36 -4.25
N PRO A 33 -0.65 -7.50 -4.22
CA PRO A 33 -1.30 -8.19 -3.12
C PRO A 33 -0.77 -9.63 -3.01
N ALA A 34 -0.44 -10.07 -1.81
CA ALA A 34 0.06 -11.43 -1.54
C ALA A 34 -1.03 -12.50 -1.75
N PHE A 35 -2.30 -12.10 -1.76
CA PHE A 35 -3.44 -12.98 -2.07
C PHE A 35 -4.56 -12.19 -2.77
N PRO A 36 -5.42 -12.87 -3.57
CA PRO A 36 -6.51 -12.22 -4.28
C PRO A 36 -7.48 -11.49 -3.35
N GLY A 37 -7.87 -10.28 -3.74
CA GLY A 37 -8.85 -9.47 -2.99
C GLY A 37 -8.28 -8.68 -1.82
N ALA A 38 -6.99 -8.80 -1.49
CA ALA A 38 -6.38 -7.95 -0.48
C ALA A 38 -6.46 -6.48 -0.91
N ARG A 39 -6.93 -5.63 0.01
CA ARG A 39 -7.03 -4.18 -0.16
C ARG A 39 -6.66 -3.52 1.14
N LEU A 40 -5.94 -2.41 1.07
CA LEU A 40 -5.58 -1.62 2.24
C LEU A 40 -5.73 -0.13 2.00
N ALA A 41 -6.02 0.61 3.06
CA ALA A 41 -5.81 2.05 3.13
C ALA A 41 -5.56 2.46 4.57
N GLY A 42 -4.59 3.32 4.79
CA GLY A 42 -4.25 3.84 6.10
C GLY A 42 -3.11 4.84 6.05
N ARG A 43 -2.74 5.34 7.22
CA ARG A 43 -1.59 6.22 7.36
C ARG A 43 -0.31 5.39 7.34
N ALA A 44 0.69 5.86 6.63
CA ALA A 44 2.00 5.20 6.57
C ALA A 44 2.72 5.25 7.91
N LEU A 45 3.17 4.11 8.40
CA LEU A 45 4.28 4.00 9.34
C LEU A 45 5.48 3.40 8.60
N PRO A 46 6.43 4.22 8.15
CA PRO A 46 7.59 3.73 7.41
C PRO A 46 8.54 2.96 8.31
N VAL A 47 9.13 1.90 7.76
CA VAL A 47 10.09 1.02 8.44
C VAL A 47 11.28 0.75 7.53
N LEU A 48 12.48 0.97 8.03
CA LEU A 48 13.71 0.51 7.38
C LEU A 48 14.17 -0.79 8.06
N ALA A 49 14.21 -1.89 7.30
CA ALA A 49 14.66 -3.19 7.77
C ALA A 49 16.01 -3.56 7.14
N PRO A 50 16.97 -4.11 7.92
CA PRO A 50 18.21 -4.65 7.35
C PRO A 50 17.93 -5.84 6.45
N VAL A 51 18.82 -6.08 5.49
CA VAL A 51 18.79 -7.29 4.66
C VAL A 51 18.77 -8.53 5.53
N GLY A 52 17.78 -9.41 5.30
CA GLY A 52 17.67 -10.69 6.01
C GLY A 52 17.30 -10.60 7.48
N ASP A 53 16.85 -9.44 7.98
CA ASP A 53 16.43 -9.26 9.38
C ASP A 53 15.07 -8.59 9.48
N ASN A 54 14.15 -9.15 10.28
CA ASN A 54 12.80 -8.60 10.45
C ASN A 54 12.50 -8.05 11.85
N LEU A 55 13.50 -7.85 12.70
CA LEU A 55 13.27 -7.35 14.06
C LEU A 55 12.61 -5.96 14.05
N TRP A 56 13.05 -5.06 13.15
CA TRP A 56 12.49 -3.72 13.07
C TRP A 56 11.03 -3.72 12.59
N ILE A 57 10.66 -4.69 11.74
CA ILE A 57 9.26 -4.88 11.34
C ILE A 57 8.42 -5.34 12.54
N GLN A 58 8.95 -6.26 13.36
CA GLN A 58 8.27 -6.67 14.59
C GLN A 58 8.10 -5.52 15.57
N ARG A 59 9.12 -4.68 15.77
CA ARG A 59 9.03 -3.47 16.61
C ARG A 59 7.93 -2.54 16.10
N ALA A 60 7.87 -2.31 14.79
CA ALA A 60 6.88 -1.43 14.18
C ALA A 60 5.44 -1.88 14.44
N ILE A 61 5.15 -3.18 14.51
CA ILE A 61 3.81 -3.68 14.86
C ILE A 61 3.34 -3.13 16.23
N TYR A 62 4.27 -2.98 17.18
CA TYR A 62 3.93 -2.53 18.54
C TYR A 62 4.06 -1.01 18.73
N GLU A 63 4.71 -0.30 17.80
CA GLU A 63 4.80 1.15 17.76
C GLU A 63 3.67 1.80 16.95
N ALA A 64 3.04 1.02 16.05
CA ALA A 64 1.96 1.48 15.18
C ALA A 64 0.65 1.73 15.93
N GLU A 65 -0.11 2.72 15.46
CA GLU A 65 -1.47 2.99 15.89
C GLU A 65 -2.49 2.15 15.08
N PRO A 66 -3.68 1.88 15.64
CA PRO A 66 -4.74 1.20 14.92
C PRO A 66 -5.11 1.88 13.60
N GLY A 67 -5.10 1.13 12.51
CA GLY A 67 -5.36 1.62 11.15
C GLY A 67 -4.11 2.01 10.37
N ASP A 68 -2.94 2.10 10.99
CA ASP A 68 -1.69 2.36 10.28
C ASP A 68 -1.33 1.24 9.31
N VAL A 69 -0.70 1.61 8.21
CA VAL A 69 -0.10 0.71 7.23
C VAL A 69 1.41 0.74 7.38
N LEU A 70 2.01 -0.41 7.68
CA LEU A 70 3.46 -0.52 7.70
C LEU A 70 4.00 -0.45 6.27
N VAL A 71 4.91 0.48 6.00
CA VAL A 71 5.58 0.60 4.70
C VAL A 71 7.06 0.30 4.88
N VAL A 72 7.48 -0.89 4.43
CA VAL A 72 8.79 -1.45 4.72
C VAL A 72 9.69 -1.36 3.50
N ALA A 73 10.81 -0.65 3.65
CA ALA A 73 11.94 -0.72 2.74
C ALA A 73 13.04 -1.59 3.35
N THR A 74 13.68 -2.41 2.53
CA THR A 74 14.91 -3.13 2.91
C THR A 74 16.15 -2.29 2.54
N THR A 75 17.27 -2.47 3.26
CA THR A 75 18.49 -1.70 3.03
C THR A 75 19.16 -2.00 1.68
N ALA A 76 18.82 -3.14 1.05
CA ALA A 76 19.19 -3.51 -0.31
C ALA A 76 18.19 -4.54 -0.84
N PRO A 77 18.09 -4.73 -2.19
CA PRO A 77 17.28 -5.80 -2.77
C PRO A 77 17.73 -7.17 -2.27
N ASP A 78 16.79 -8.00 -1.88
CA ASP A 78 17.06 -9.32 -1.35
C ASP A 78 15.88 -10.30 -1.57
N GLU A 79 16.10 -11.58 -1.19
CA GLU A 79 15.14 -12.66 -1.30
C GLU A 79 14.95 -13.35 0.06
N TYR A 80 14.31 -12.68 1.02
CA TYR A 80 13.93 -13.22 2.33
C TYR A 80 12.43 -13.11 2.56
N GLY A 81 11.86 -14.06 3.29
CA GLY A 81 10.46 -14.02 3.76
C GLY A 81 10.37 -13.29 5.08
N TYR A 82 10.28 -11.96 5.02
CA TYR A 82 10.23 -11.07 6.19
C TYR A 82 8.95 -11.19 6.98
N TRP A 83 7.85 -11.48 6.29
CA TRP A 83 6.50 -11.50 6.84
C TRP A 83 5.80 -12.81 6.51
N GLY A 84 4.95 -13.27 7.41
CA GLY A 84 4.13 -14.47 7.27
C GLY A 84 2.97 -14.47 8.26
N GLU A 85 2.37 -15.64 8.50
CA GLU A 85 1.19 -15.82 9.33
C GLU A 85 1.32 -15.19 10.71
N ILE A 86 2.39 -15.49 11.45
CA ILE A 86 2.59 -15.03 12.85
C ILE A 86 2.56 -13.50 12.94
N LEU A 87 3.23 -12.79 12.02
CA LEU A 87 3.25 -11.32 12.06
C LEU A 87 1.91 -10.73 11.60
N SER A 88 1.20 -11.41 10.71
CA SER A 88 -0.15 -11.01 10.29
C SER A 88 -1.14 -11.11 11.45
N GLU A 89 -1.10 -12.17 12.24
CA GLU A 89 -1.92 -12.31 13.44
C GLU A 89 -1.58 -11.24 14.48
N ALA A 90 -0.29 -10.97 14.70
CA ALA A 90 0.15 -9.90 15.60
C ALA A 90 -0.35 -8.53 15.17
N ALA A 91 -0.25 -8.21 13.87
CA ALA A 91 -0.72 -6.95 13.31
C ALA A 91 -2.26 -6.83 13.37
N LEU A 92 -2.98 -7.91 13.09
CA LEU A 92 -4.44 -7.96 13.21
C LEU A 92 -4.90 -7.72 14.65
N ALA A 93 -4.24 -8.34 15.62
CA ALA A 93 -4.52 -8.13 17.05
C ALA A 93 -4.29 -6.66 17.47
N ARG A 94 -3.36 -5.97 16.82
CA ARG A 94 -3.09 -4.53 17.00
C ARG A 94 -3.98 -3.64 16.12
N ARG A 95 -4.86 -4.24 15.29
CA ARG A 95 -5.79 -3.56 14.39
C ARG A 95 -5.09 -2.68 13.35
N LEU A 96 -3.92 -3.10 12.86
CA LEU A 96 -3.23 -2.39 11.79
C LEU A 96 -4.01 -2.47 10.48
N GLY A 97 -3.82 -1.50 9.60
CA GLY A 97 -4.50 -1.38 8.31
C GLY A 97 -3.92 -2.27 7.21
N GLY A 98 -2.66 -2.69 7.33
CA GLY A 98 -2.00 -3.54 6.34
C GLY A 98 -0.48 -3.41 6.33
N LEU A 99 0.13 -4.12 5.38
CA LEU A 99 1.56 -4.09 5.11
C LEU A 99 1.84 -3.85 3.62
N VAL A 100 2.80 -2.98 3.34
CA VAL A 100 3.48 -2.86 2.04
C VAL A 100 4.95 -3.09 2.27
N ILE A 101 5.57 -4.08 1.61
CA ILE A 101 6.98 -4.40 1.79
C ILE A 101 7.72 -4.57 0.47
N ASP A 102 8.80 -3.82 0.26
CA ASP A 102 9.73 -4.03 -0.86
C ASP A 102 10.72 -5.15 -0.52
N GLY A 103 10.19 -6.30 -0.26
CA GLY A 103 10.85 -7.54 0.14
C GLY A 103 9.90 -8.73 -0.03
N GLY A 104 10.33 -9.90 0.41
CA GLY A 104 9.54 -11.12 0.28
C GLY A 104 8.66 -11.41 1.50
N VAL A 105 7.60 -12.18 1.23
CA VAL A 105 6.71 -12.76 2.25
C VAL A 105 6.64 -14.28 2.08
N ARG A 106 6.09 -14.97 3.08
CA ARG A 106 5.84 -16.41 3.07
C ARG A 106 4.47 -16.74 3.64
N ASP A 107 4.12 -18.01 3.74
CA ASP A 107 2.88 -18.51 4.32
C ASP A 107 1.63 -17.92 3.59
N THR A 108 1.68 -17.88 2.23
CA THR A 108 0.68 -17.14 1.42
C THR A 108 -0.73 -17.70 1.53
N ALA A 109 -0.89 -19.01 1.73
CA ALA A 109 -2.18 -19.64 1.95
C ALA A 109 -2.78 -19.22 3.30
N GLU A 110 -1.93 -19.17 4.32
CA GLU A 110 -2.29 -18.75 5.68
C GLU A 110 -2.59 -17.24 5.70
N LEU A 111 -1.81 -16.41 4.99
CA LEU A 111 -2.08 -14.97 4.85
C LEU A 111 -3.48 -14.70 4.31
N GLN A 112 -3.93 -15.48 3.33
CA GLN A 112 -5.29 -15.38 2.79
C GLN A 112 -6.35 -15.74 3.84
N THR A 113 -6.09 -16.76 4.66
CA THR A 113 -7.00 -17.22 5.71
C THR A 113 -7.10 -16.20 6.84
N VAL A 114 -5.97 -15.64 7.28
CA VAL A 114 -5.89 -14.59 8.29
C VAL A 114 -6.58 -13.31 7.81
N GLY A 115 -6.47 -13.00 6.51
CA GLY A 115 -7.16 -11.87 5.89
C GLY A 115 -6.52 -10.50 6.20
N PHE A 116 -5.33 -10.46 6.81
CA PHE A 116 -4.59 -9.22 6.98
C PHE A 116 -4.00 -8.76 5.64
N PRO A 117 -4.28 -7.54 5.16
CA PRO A 117 -3.85 -7.12 3.83
C PRO A 117 -2.33 -6.96 3.74
N VAL A 118 -1.71 -7.70 2.83
CA VAL A 118 -0.26 -7.69 2.58
C VAL A 118 0.03 -7.46 1.12
N PHE A 119 0.94 -6.52 0.84
CA PHE A 119 1.49 -6.23 -0.48
C PHE A 119 3.00 -6.41 -0.44
N SER A 120 3.54 -7.20 -1.35
CA SER A 120 4.97 -7.57 -1.36
C SER A 120 5.56 -7.57 -2.75
N ALA A 121 6.89 -7.49 -2.82
CA ALA A 121 7.63 -7.57 -4.08
C ALA A 121 7.76 -9.02 -4.57
N THR A 122 7.78 -10.00 -3.67
CA THR A 122 7.99 -11.42 -4.00
C THR A 122 7.48 -12.35 -2.89
N VAL A 123 7.46 -13.63 -3.19
CA VAL A 123 7.25 -14.71 -2.23
C VAL A 123 8.56 -15.47 -2.07
N CYS A 124 9.04 -15.65 -0.83
CA CYS A 124 10.30 -16.33 -0.55
C CYS A 124 10.25 -17.04 0.80
N ILE A 125 10.65 -18.31 0.84
CA ILE A 125 10.67 -19.13 2.06
C ILE A 125 11.90 -18.90 2.95
N ARG A 126 12.92 -18.17 2.48
CA ARG A 126 14.16 -17.95 3.22
C ARG A 126 13.87 -17.19 4.53
N GLY A 127 14.22 -17.78 5.65
CA GLY A 127 13.99 -17.21 6.98
C GLY A 127 14.90 -16.01 7.27
N THR A 128 14.40 -15.10 8.12
CA THR A 128 15.11 -13.90 8.57
C THR A 128 15.74 -14.07 9.94
N LEU A 129 16.75 -13.28 10.21
CA LEU A 129 17.35 -13.09 11.53
C LEU A 129 16.56 -12.05 12.37
N LYS A 130 16.99 -11.86 13.61
CA LYS A 130 16.49 -10.87 14.57
C LYS A 130 17.66 -10.34 15.39
N ASP A 131 18.46 -9.46 14.78
CA ASP A 131 19.63 -8.88 15.44
C ASP A 131 19.25 -7.60 16.18
N PRO A 132 19.29 -7.59 17.53
CA PRO A 132 18.96 -6.40 18.31
C PRO A 132 19.93 -5.23 18.10
N ALA A 133 21.13 -5.48 17.59
CA ALA A 133 22.13 -4.48 17.25
C ALA A 133 22.11 -4.07 15.77
N GLY A 134 21.30 -4.74 14.95
CA GLY A 134 21.18 -4.48 13.51
C GLY A 134 20.64 -3.07 13.20
N PRO A 135 21.16 -2.40 12.18
CA PRO A 135 20.72 -1.07 11.80
C PRO A 135 19.31 -1.10 11.17
N GLY A 136 18.42 -0.23 11.62
CA GLY A 136 17.07 -0.06 11.09
C GLY A 136 16.38 1.12 11.75
N ALA A 137 15.14 1.38 11.35
CA ALA A 137 14.38 2.49 11.91
C ALA A 137 12.87 2.27 11.76
N VAL A 138 12.08 2.83 12.68
CA VAL A 138 10.63 3.00 12.59
C VAL A 138 10.32 4.49 12.59
N GLY A 139 9.29 4.90 11.83
CA GLY A 139 8.80 6.28 11.82
C GLY A 139 9.73 7.29 11.13
N ARG A 140 10.72 6.84 10.37
CA ARG A 140 11.55 7.72 9.53
C ARG A 140 11.21 7.50 8.06
N PRO A 141 11.23 8.56 7.22
CA PRO A 141 10.95 8.41 5.80
C PRO A 141 11.80 7.32 5.16
N VAL A 142 11.18 6.52 4.29
CA VAL A 142 11.84 5.49 3.47
C VAL A 142 11.58 5.73 1.99
N THR A 143 12.37 5.10 1.12
CA THR A 143 12.20 5.24 -0.33
C THR A 143 11.97 3.87 -0.96
N LEU A 144 10.87 3.71 -1.69
CA LEU A 144 10.53 2.52 -2.47
C LEU A 144 10.42 2.90 -3.95
N GLY A 145 11.33 2.37 -4.78
CA GLY A 145 11.31 2.63 -6.22
C GLY A 145 11.36 4.13 -6.61
N GLY A 146 12.06 4.95 -5.83
CA GLY A 146 12.18 6.39 -6.07
C GLY A 146 11.05 7.23 -5.45
N ILE A 147 10.05 6.62 -4.84
CA ILE A 147 8.99 7.31 -4.09
C ILE A 147 9.36 7.35 -2.61
N THR A 148 9.48 8.55 -2.07
CA THR A 148 9.66 8.74 -0.61
C THR A 148 8.31 8.62 0.07
N VAL A 149 8.27 7.84 1.16
CA VAL A 149 7.11 7.65 2.03
C VAL A 149 7.45 8.22 3.40
N ALA A 150 6.72 9.23 3.81
CA ALA A 150 6.85 9.85 5.12
C ALA A 150 5.81 9.30 6.12
N PRO A 151 6.05 9.41 7.43
CA PRO A 151 5.03 9.11 8.43
C PRO A 151 3.77 9.95 8.20
N GLY A 152 2.60 9.32 8.22
CA GLY A 152 1.32 9.98 8.03
C GLY A 152 0.80 10.03 6.60
N ASP A 153 1.63 9.80 5.59
CA ASP A 153 1.19 9.72 4.19
C ASP A 153 0.05 8.71 4.03
N LEU A 154 -0.91 9.02 3.16
CA LEU A 154 -2.01 8.12 2.86
C LEU A 154 -1.56 7.03 1.88
N VAL A 155 -1.60 5.78 2.32
CA VAL A 155 -1.28 4.60 1.51
C VAL A 155 -2.55 3.89 1.10
N VAL A 156 -2.70 3.58 -0.19
CA VAL A 156 -3.83 2.81 -0.71
C VAL A 156 -3.33 1.71 -1.63
N GLY A 157 -3.77 0.48 -1.38
CA GLY A 157 -3.41 -0.69 -2.17
C GLY A 157 -4.63 -1.50 -2.60
N ASP A 158 -4.61 -1.96 -3.85
CA ASP A 158 -5.61 -2.85 -4.46
C ASP A 158 -4.99 -3.77 -5.51
N ALA A 159 -5.80 -4.44 -6.34
CA ALA A 159 -5.32 -5.38 -7.35
C ALA A 159 -4.36 -4.74 -8.38
N ASP A 160 -4.49 -3.44 -8.65
CA ASP A 160 -3.65 -2.73 -9.62
C ASP A 160 -2.26 -2.40 -9.05
N GLY A 161 -2.18 -2.13 -7.75
CA GLY A 161 -0.92 -1.81 -7.09
C GLY A 161 -1.10 -0.95 -5.85
N VAL A 162 -0.07 -0.16 -5.54
CA VAL A 162 -0.05 0.71 -4.36
C VAL A 162 0.26 2.14 -4.75
N VAL A 163 -0.50 3.08 -4.20
CA VAL A 163 -0.24 4.52 -4.31
C VAL A 163 -0.01 5.11 -2.93
N VAL A 164 0.91 6.06 -2.85
CA VAL A 164 1.20 6.87 -1.66
C VAL A 164 0.91 8.33 -1.97
N ILE A 165 0.14 8.97 -1.14
CA ILE A 165 -0.25 10.37 -1.28
C ILE A 165 0.28 11.13 -0.06
N PRO A 166 1.06 12.20 -0.24
CA PRO A 166 1.51 13.03 0.87
C PRO A 166 0.34 13.49 1.75
N GLU A 167 0.54 13.48 3.07
CA GLU A 167 -0.50 13.77 4.05
C GLU A 167 -1.18 15.13 3.77
N ASP A 168 -0.40 16.15 3.44
CA ASP A 168 -0.87 17.51 3.13
C ASP A 168 -1.67 17.62 1.82
N ARG A 169 -1.60 16.62 0.94
CA ARG A 169 -2.33 16.57 -0.32
C ARG A 169 -3.54 15.64 -0.31
N ALA A 170 -3.72 14.85 0.75
CA ALA A 170 -4.67 13.76 0.76
C ALA A 170 -6.12 14.23 0.50
N GLU A 171 -6.58 15.30 1.14
CA GLU A 171 -7.95 15.80 0.95
C GLU A 171 -8.19 16.37 -0.46
N ASP A 172 -7.20 17.08 -1.02
CA ASP A 172 -7.30 17.61 -2.39
C ASP A 172 -7.38 16.49 -3.42
N VAL A 173 -6.55 15.43 -3.26
CA VAL A 173 -6.57 14.26 -4.14
C VAL A 173 -7.90 13.49 -4.03
N LEU A 174 -8.45 13.35 -2.82
CA LEU A 174 -9.76 12.70 -2.63
C LEU A 174 -10.88 13.51 -3.29
N ALA A 175 -10.86 14.84 -3.17
CA ALA A 175 -11.84 15.71 -3.84
C ALA A 175 -11.73 15.62 -5.37
N ALA A 176 -10.50 15.66 -5.91
CA ALA A 176 -10.24 15.50 -7.34
C ALA A 176 -10.66 14.10 -7.85
N SER A 177 -10.44 13.05 -7.03
CA SER A 177 -10.85 11.68 -7.35
C SER A 177 -12.37 11.55 -7.48
N LYS A 178 -13.13 12.19 -6.60
CA LYS A 178 -14.60 12.23 -6.67
C LYS A 178 -15.07 12.89 -7.98
N ALA A 179 -14.49 14.03 -8.34
CA ALA A 179 -14.82 14.73 -9.59
C ALA A 179 -14.48 13.87 -10.83
N ARG A 180 -13.32 13.19 -10.80
CA ARG A 180 -12.89 12.28 -11.86
C ARG A 180 -13.86 11.11 -12.02
N VAL A 181 -14.24 10.41 -10.98
CA VAL A 181 -15.19 9.28 -11.04
C VAL A 181 -16.54 9.73 -11.61
N THR A 182 -17.03 10.90 -11.23
CA THR A 182 -18.26 11.47 -11.78
C THR A 182 -18.16 11.68 -13.30
N LYS A 183 -17.04 12.26 -13.76
CA LYS A 183 -16.78 12.47 -15.19
C LYS A 183 -16.67 11.13 -15.93
N GLU A 184 -15.91 10.18 -15.42
CA GLU A 184 -15.70 8.87 -16.04
C GLU A 184 -17.01 8.06 -16.13
N THR A 185 -17.87 8.16 -15.11
CA THR A 185 -19.21 7.55 -15.17
C THR A 185 -20.03 8.06 -16.35
N GLY A 186 -19.98 9.37 -16.63
CA GLY A 186 -20.63 9.96 -17.79
C GLY A 186 -20.02 9.49 -19.12
N ILE A 187 -18.70 9.39 -19.20
CA ILE A 187 -17.98 8.88 -20.37
C ILE A 187 -18.38 7.42 -20.65
N ILE A 188 -18.36 6.57 -19.61
CA ILE A 188 -18.72 5.15 -19.72
C ILE A 188 -20.16 4.99 -20.22
N ALA A 189 -21.10 5.81 -19.74
CA ALA A 189 -22.48 5.78 -20.20
C ALA A 189 -22.58 6.12 -21.70
N GLN A 190 -21.85 7.13 -22.17
CA GLN A 190 -21.82 7.49 -23.59
C GLN A 190 -21.17 6.41 -24.48
N LEU A 191 -20.06 5.80 -24.00
CA LEU A 191 -19.43 4.67 -24.71
C LEU A 191 -20.39 3.48 -24.85
N ARG A 192 -21.11 3.14 -23.77
CA ARG A 192 -22.12 2.06 -23.80
C ARG A 192 -23.30 2.37 -24.77
N ALA A 193 -23.56 3.64 -25.05
CA ALA A 193 -24.53 4.08 -26.02
C ALA A 193 -23.97 4.14 -27.46
N GLY A 194 -22.74 3.69 -27.70
CA GLY A 194 -22.11 3.65 -29.03
C GLY A 194 -21.25 4.86 -29.38
N GLY A 195 -20.96 5.74 -28.40
CA GLY A 195 -20.05 6.88 -28.59
C GLY A 195 -18.61 6.46 -28.82
N SER A 196 -17.81 7.35 -29.42
CA SER A 196 -16.38 7.15 -29.67
C SER A 196 -15.52 7.74 -28.52
N SER A 197 -14.56 6.96 -28.00
CA SER A 197 -13.59 7.48 -27.03
C SER A 197 -12.74 8.61 -27.58
N LEU A 198 -12.42 8.58 -28.88
CA LEU A 198 -11.68 9.65 -29.56
C LEU A 198 -12.45 10.98 -29.53
N GLU A 199 -13.76 10.93 -29.83
CA GLU A 199 -14.63 12.11 -29.75
C GLU A 199 -14.74 12.63 -28.32
N LEU A 200 -15.02 11.73 -27.37
CA LEU A 200 -15.21 12.08 -25.96
C LEU A 200 -13.97 12.70 -25.29
N TYR A 201 -12.78 12.35 -25.79
CA TYR A 201 -11.52 12.92 -25.33
C TYR A 201 -10.96 14.04 -26.23
N GLY A 202 -11.65 14.38 -27.34
CA GLY A 202 -11.22 15.43 -28.27
C GLY A 202 -9.93 15.08 -29.01
N LEU A 203 -9.73 13.83 -29.36
CA LEU A 203 -8.52 13.29 -29.98
C LEU A 203 -8.67 13.07 -31.51
N GLN A 204 -9.63 13.73 -32.15
CA GLN A 204 -9.87 13.67 -33.62
C GLN A 204 -9.01 14.67 -34.36
#